data_b18b44d8cb869f87686905beea8e32b3
#
_entry.id   b18b44d8cb869f87686905beea8e32b3
#
_cell.length_a   1.000
_cell.length_b   1.000
_cell.length_c   1.000
_cell.angle_alpha   90.00
_cell.angle_beta   90.00
_cell.angle_gamma   90.00
#
_symmetry.space_group_name_H-M   'P 1'
#
loop_
_entity.id
_entity.type
_entity.pdbx_description
1 polymer ?
#
loop_
_entity_poly.entity_id
_entity_poly.type
_entity_poly.pdbx_seq_one_letter_code
_entity_poly.pdbx_strand_id
1 'polypeptide(L)'
;MKILFHFTITLFVLSLVACNQTKSPEPVKQYTFIGGKEGDKMDTTSFDSLQLSDPFILADEETQMYYLVGSGGSLWKSTNLKMWTGPYQYITVDTTSWIGTAPRIWAPELHKYKGKYYCFVTFTNP
;
A
#
# COMPACT_ATOMS: atom_id res chain seq x y z
N MET A 1 46.71 -18.18 66.58
CA MET A 1 46.44 -16.87 65.99
C MET A 1 46.01 -17.07 64.56
N LYS A 2 44.66 -17.07 64.32
CA LYS A 2 44.07 -17.36 63.01
C LYS A 2 43.71 -16.00 62.40
N ILE A 3 44.38 -15.68 61.31
CA ILE A 3 44.09 -14.47 60.54
C ILE A 3 43.02 -14.81 59.52
N LEU A 4 41.84 -14.21 59.71
CA LEU A 4 40.71 -14.37 58.83
C LEU A 4 40.79 -13.34 57.71
N PHE A 5 41.11 -13.77 56.50
CA PHE A 5 41.10 -12.91 55.31
C PHE A 5 39.66 -12.77 54.81
N HIS A 6 39.11 -11.57 55.01
CA HIS A 6 37.83 -11.22 54.35
C HIS A 6 38.11 -10.74 52.95
N PHE A 7 37.73 -11.57 51.98
CA PHE A 7 37.74 -11.21 50.57
C PHE A 7 36.40 -10.55 50.25
N THR A 8 36.37 -9.21 50.24
CA THR A 8 35.21 -8.47 49.76
C THR A 8 35.27 -8.42 48.23
N ILE A 9 34.43 -9.27 47.58
CA ILE A 9 34.21 -9.21 46.15
C ILE A 9 33.27 -8.04 45.89
N THR A 10 33.82 -6.91 45.43
CA THR A 10 33.02 -5.79 44.93
C THR A 10 32.58 -6.12 43.51
N LEU A 11 31.33 -6.55 43.38
CA LEU A 11 30.71 -6.82 42.10
C LEU A 11 30.39 -5.49 41.41
N PHE A 12 31.23 -5.09 40.47
CA PHE A 12 31.01 -3.91 39.64
C PHE A 12 30.02 -4.30 38.56
N VAL A 13 28.72 -4.05 38.81
CA VAL A 13 27.67 -4.23 37.79
C VAL A 13 27.76 -3.03 36.84
N LEU A 14 28.45 -3.22 35.72
CA LEU A 14 28.45 -2.27 34.63
C LEU A 14 27.08 -2.40 33.93
N SER A 15 26.14 -1.55 34.31
CA SER A 15 24.89 -1.40 33.57
C SER A 15 25.17 -0.71 32.23
N LEU A 16 25.41 -1.50 31.20
CA LEU A 16 25.35 -1.03 29.82
C LEU A 16 23.89 -0.69 29.50
N VAL A 17 23.49 0.54 29.75
CA VAL A 17 22.27 1.11 29.16
C VAL A 17 22.59 1.34 27.69
N ALA A 18 22.44 0.30 26.88
CA ALA A 18 22.36 0.47 25.45
C ALA A 18 21.05 1.22 25.18
N CYS A 19 21.14 2.54 25.01
CA CYS A 19 20.09 3.33 24.39
C CYS A 19 19.92 2.83 22.96
N ASN A 20 19.17 1.76 22.82
CA ASN A 20 18.62 1.35 21.53
C ASN A 20 17.44 2.31 21.26
N GLN A 21 17.76 3.51 20.77
CA GLN A 21 16.75 4.34 20.13
C GLN A 21 16.36 3.61 18.82
N THR A 22 15.50 2.63 18.96
CA THR A 22 14.68 2.19 17.84
C THR A 22 13.83 3.39 17.48
N LYS A 23 14.31 4.15 16.48
CA LYS A 23 13.50 5.17 15.81
C LYS A 23 12.17 4.49 15.50
N SER A 24 11.12 4.88 16.21
CA SER A 24 9.77 4.39 15.94
C SER A 24 9.56 4.56 14.44
N PRO A 25 9.21 3.51 13.69
CA PRO A 25 8.93 3.68 12.28
C PRO A 25 7.85 4.75 12.20
N GLU A 26 8.13 5.80 11.43
CA GLU A 26 7.11 6.80 11.14
C GLU A 26 5.84 6.05 10.72
N PRO A 27 4.66 6.47 11.21
CA PRO A 27 3.43 5.83 10.81
C PRO A 27 3.37 5.88 9.29
N VAL A 28 3.57 4.71 8.67
CA VAL A 28 3.36 4.56 7.23
C VAL A 28 1.94 5.07 7.01
N LYS A 29 1.80 6.17 6.25
CA LYS A 29 0.49 6.66 5.84
C LYS A 29 -0.17 5.48 5.15
N GLN A 30 -1.08 4.84 5.86
CA GLN A 30 -1.81 3.69 5.36
C GLN A 30 -2.76 4.25 4.31
N TYR A 31 -2.34 4.22 3.05
CA TYR A 31 -3.24 4.48 1.96
C TYR A 31 -4.22 3.32 1.92
N THR A 32 -5.37 3.53 2.55
CA THR A 32 -6.47 2.60 2.45
C THR A 32 -6.83 2.53 0.98
N PHE A 33 -6.77 1.35 0.40
CA PHE A 33 -7.28 1.11 -0.93
C PHE A 33 -8.77 1.48 -0.87
N ILE A 34 -9.13 2.66 -1.35
CA ILE A 34 -10.51 3.15 -1.33
C ILE A 34 -11.24 2.45 -2.48
N GLY A 35 -11.49 1.19 -2.30
CA GLY A 35 -12.58 0.55 -3.00
C GLY A 35 -13.86 1.02 -2.32
N GLY A 36 -14.79 1.62 -3.05
CA GLY A 36 -16.00 2.27 -2.58
C GLY A 36 -16.57 1.75 -1.27
N LYS A 37 -17.22 2.58 -0.51
CA LYS A 37 -17.82 2.19 0.76
C LYS A 37 -18.71 0.97 0.53
N GLU A 38 -18.61 -0.01 1.42
CA GLU A 38 -19.54 -1.13 1.46
C GLU A 38 -20.97 -0.56 1.47
N GLY A 39 -21.72 -0.82 0.39
CA GLY A 39 -23.09 -0.28 0.22
C GLY A 39 -23.28 0.64 -0.99
N ASP A 40 -22.23 1.13 -1.64
CA ASP A 40 -22.38 1.82 -2.92
C ASP A 40 -22.82 0.81 -3.97
N LYS A 41 -23.99 1.02 -4.59
CA LYS A 41 -24.43 0.25 -5.76
C LYS A 41 -23.47 0.58 -6.90
N MET A 42 -22.47 -0.24 -7.07
CA MET A 42 -21.57 -0.14 -8.19
C MET A 42 -22.19 -0.85 -9.41
N ASP A 43 -22.15 -0.18 -10.53
CA ASP A 43 -22.60 -0.79 -11.78
C ASP A 43 -21.72 -1.97 -12.12
N THR A 44 -22.38 -3.05 -12.56
CA THR A 44 -21.69 -4.23 -13.05
C THR A 44 -21.68 -4.17 -14.57
N THR A 45 -20.49 -4.25 -15.14
CA THR A 45 -20.31 -4.22 -16.60
C THR A 45 -19.59 -5.46 -17.10
N SER A 46 -19.87 -5.87 -18.34
CA SER A 46 -19.14 -6.96 -18.97
C SER A 46 -17.74 -6.48 -19.40
N PHE A 47 -16.80 -7.40 -19.47
CA PHE A 47 -15.45 -7.09 -19.95
C PHE A 47 -15.46 -6.46 -21.35
N ASP A 48 -16.31 -6.95 -22.24
CA ASP A 48 -16.42 -6.45 -23.62
C ASP A 48 -16.92 -5.00 -23.73
N SER A 49 -17.53 -4.50 -22.67
CA SER A 49 -18.03 -3.11 -22.60
C SER A 49 -17.04 -2.16 -21.94
N LEU A 50 -15.95 -2.66 -21.40
CA LEU A 50 -14.90 -1.84 -20.80
C LEU A 50 -14.00 -1.23 -21.88
N GLN A 51 -13.90 0.10 -21.88
CA GLN A 51 -13.00 0.83 -22.77
C GLN A 51 -11.85 1.39 -21.91
N LEU A 52 -10.68 0.78 -22.03
CA LEU A 52 -9.50 1.14 -21.27
C LEU A 52 -8.30 1.24 -22.20
N SER A 53 -7.49 2.28 -21.99
CA SER A 53 -6.14 2.34 -22.53
C SER A 53 -5.16 1.79 -21.51
N ASP A 54 -4.12 1.12 -21.98
CA ASP A 54 -3.04 0.56 -21.16
C ASP A 54 -3.55 -0.30 -19.99
N PRO A 55 -4.38 -1.31 -20.26
CA PRO A 55 -4.97 -2.12 -19.19
C PRO A 55 -3.93 -3.00 -18.52
N PHE A 56 -3.99 -3.07 -17.19
CA PHE A 56 -3.22 -4.00 -16.37
C PHE A 56 -4.14 -4.76 -15.43
N ILE A 57 -3.96 -6.08 -15.33
CA ILE A 57 -4.74 -6.94 -14.43
C ILE A 57 -3.82 -7.55 -13.38
N LEU A 58 -4.13 -7.34 -12.12
CA LEU A 58 -3.57 -8.07 -10.99
C LEU A 58 -4.53 -9.18 -10.58
N ALA A 59 -4.07 -10.44 -10.62
CA ALA A 59 -4.75 -11.56 -9.99
C ALA A 59 -4.24 -11.66 -8.53
N ASP A 60 -5.13 -11.49 -7.58
CA ASP A 60 -4.80 -11.58 -6.16
C ASP A 60 -5.38 -12.87 -5.58
N GLU A 61 -4.50 -13.86 -5.38
CA GLU A 61 -4.87 -15.18 -4.85
C GLU A 61 -5.38 -15.12 -3.41
N GLU A 62 -4.90 -14.18 -2.60
CA GLU A 62 -5.30 -14.06 -1.21
C GLU A 62 -6.75 -13.58 -1.07
N THR A 63 -7.15 -12.61 -1.89
CA THR A 63 -8.52 -12.06 -1.89
C THR A 63 -9.45 -12.77 -2.87
N GLN A 64 -8.93 -13.66 -3.72
CA GLN A 64 -9.66 -14.32 -4.81
C GLN A 64 -10.31 -13.31 -5.76
N MET A 65 -9.63 -12.19 -5.99
CA MET A 65 -10.11 -11.07 -6.80
C MET A 65 -9.15 -10.76 -7.93
N TYR A 66 -9.70 -10.29 -9.02
CA TYR A 66 -8.97 -9.62 -10.09
C TYR A 66 -9.19 -8.12 -9.98
N TYR A 67 -8.12 -7.38 -10.10
CA TYR A 67 -8.13 -5.91 -10.12
C TYR A 67 -7.66 -5.45 -11.49
N LEU A 68 -8.48 -4.68 -12.19
CA LEU A 68 -8.18 -4.12 -13.50
C LEU A 68 -8.01 -2.62 -13.36
N VAL A 69 -6.90 -2.11 -13.82
CA VAL A 69 -6.59 -0.67 -13.89
C VAL A 69 -6.24 -0.27 -15.32
N GLY A 70 -6.37 1.02 -15.62
CA GLY A 70 -6.00 1.57 -16.90
C GLY A 70 -5.74 3.07 -16.81
N SER A 71 -5.30 3.66 -17.91
CA SER A 71 -5.11 5.11 -18.01
C SER A 71 -6.39 5.86 -17.60
N GLY A 72 -6.23 7.03 -16.95
CA GLY A 72 -7.34 7.78 -16.37
C GLY A 72 -7.59 7.50 -14.89
N GLY A 73 -6.94 6.47 -14.28
CA GLY A 73 -6.96 6.27 -12.83
C GLY A 73 -8.20 5.57 -12.28
N SER A 74 -8.92 4.82 -13.10
CA SER A 74 -10.05 4.00 -12.66
C SER A 74 -9.62 2.57 -12.36
N LEU A 75 -10.30 1.94 -11.41
CA LEU A 75 -10.10 0.54 -11.02
C LEU A 75 -11.42 -0.21 -11.08
N TRP A 76 -11.39 -1.43 -11.58
CA TRP A 76 -12.48 -2.38 -11.55
C TRP A 76 -12.07 -3.66 -10.81
N LYS A 77 -13.06 -4.36 -10.27
CA LYS A 77 -12.88 -5.61 -9.55
C LYS A 77 -13.74 -6.71 -10.16
N SER A 78 -13.21 -7.92 -10.21
CA SER A 78 -13.92 -9.08 -10.70
C SER A 78 -13.51 -10.34 -9.94
N THR A 79 -14.42 -11.31 -9.83
CA THR A 79 -14.14 -12.66 -9.34
C THR A 79 -14.02 -13.69 -10.47
N ASN A 80 -14.36 -13.33 -11.70
CA ASN A 80 -14.50 -14.29 -12.80
C ASN A 80 -13.97 -13.79 -14.16
N LEU A 81 -13.37 -12.59 -14.20
CA LEU A 81 -12.87 -11.92 -15.41
C LEU A 81 -13.94 -11.57 -16.46
N LYS A 82 -15.21 -11.93 -16.25
CA LYS A 82 -16.32 -11.67 -17.20
C LYS A 82 -17.11 -10.43 -16.82
N MET A 83 -17.46 -10.33 -15.54
CA MET A 83 -18.23 -9.22 -15.00
C MET A 83 -17.37 -8.43 -14.03
N TRP A 84 -17.42 -7.12 -14.15
CA TRP A 84 -16.58 -6.18 -13.42
C TRP A 84 -17.43 -5.17 -12.68
N THR A 85 -17.10 -4.88 -11.44
CA THR A 85 -17.71 -3.81 -10.64
C THR A 85 -16.77 -2.61 -10.58
N GLY A 86 -17.30 -1.43 -10.74
CA GLY A 86 -16.56 -0.17 -10.77
C GLY A 86 -17.24 0.87 -11.65
N PRO A 87 -16.55 1.99 -11.97
CA PRO A 87 -15.15 2.28 -11.62
C PRO A 87 -14.99 2.76 -10.18
N TYR A 88 -13.89 2.34 -9.54
CA TYR A 88 -13.48 2.83 -8.23
C TYR A 88 -12.35 3.85 -8.40
N GLN A 89 -12.36 4.91 -7.59
CA GLN A 89 -11.20 5.78 -7.47
C GLN A 89 -10.18 5.13 -6.53
N TYR A 90 -8.95 4.94 -6.99
CA TYR A 90 -7.90 4.30 -6.21
C TYR A 90 -6.63 5.13 -6.07
N ILE A 91 -6.52 6.21 -6.83
CA ILE A 91 -5.43 7.17 -6.74
C ILE A 91 -5.97 8.50 -6.25
N THR A 92 -5.39 9.01 -5.17
CA THR A 92 -5.59 10.39 -4.72
C THR A 92 -4.27 11.12 -4.86
N VAL A 93 -4.26 12.20 -5.62
CA VAL A 93 -3.06 13.00 -5.85
C VAL A 93 -3.05 14.19 -4.90
N ASP A 94 -1.91 14.42 -4.25
CA ASP A 94 -1.67 15.66 -3.54
C ASP A 94 -1.43 16.79 -4.56
N THR A 95 -2.46 17.60 -4.79
CA THR A 95 -2.42 18.69 -5.76
C THR A 95 -1.49 19.84 -5.37
N THR A 96 -0.96 19.84 -4.14
CA THR A 96 0.05 20.80 -3.68
C THR A 96 1.48 20.33 -3.97
N SER A 97 1.62 19.07 -4.43
CA SER A 97 2.90 18.48 -4.77
C SER A 97 3.39 18.92 -6.16
N TRP A 98 4.58 18.47 -6.53
CA TRP A 98 5.18 18.68 -7.85
C TRP A 98 4.35 18.08 -9.01
N ILE A 99 3.43 17.17 -8.72
CA ILE A 99 2.56 16.52 -9.73
C ILE A 99 1.55 17.54 -10.32
N GLY A 100 1.20 18.57 -9.55
CA GLY A 100 0.29 19.64 -10.00
C GLY A 100 -1.19 19.35 -9.76
N THR A 101 -2.05 20.25 -10.25
CA THR A 101 -3.46 20.32 -9.86
C THR A 101 -4.39 19.41 -10.67
N ALA A 102 -3.98 18.98 -11.87
CA ALA A 102 -4.82 18.19 -12.76
C ALA A 102 -3.98 17.16 -13.55
N PRO A 103 -3.29 16.23 -12.85
CA PRO A 103 -2.44 15.28 -13.53
C PRO A 103 -3.26 14.29 -14.34
N ARG A 104 -2.77 13.95 -15.52
CA ARG A 104 -3.26 12.81 -16.29
C ARG A 104 -2.47 11.57 -15.88
N ILE A 105 -3.18 10.48 -15.64
CA ILE A 105 -2.64 9.19 -15.22
C ILE A 105 -2.52 8.28 -16.43
N TRP A 106 -1.32 7.72 -16.64
CA TRP A 106 -1.03 6.85 -17.78
C TRP A 106 -0.43 5.52 -17.33
N ALA A 107 -0.81 4.47 -18.03
CA ALA A 107 -0.26 3.13 -17.93
C ALA A 107 0.00 2.68 -16.47
N PRO A 108 -1.02 2.65 -15.61
CA PRO A 108 -0.85 2.19 -14.24
C PRO A 108 -0.61 0.68 -14.20
N GLU A 109 0.33 0.28 -13.34
CA GLU A 109 0.56 -1.13 -13.00
C GLU A 109 0.31 -1.34 -11.51
N LEU A 110 -0.38 -2.41 -11.16
CA LEU A 110 -0.74 -2.73 -9.78
C LEU A 110 -0.04 -4.02 -9.35
N HIS A 111 0.73 -3.94 -8.28
CA HIS A 111 1.48 -5.07 -7.76
C HIS A 111 1.16 -5.31 -6.28
N LYS A 112 1.23 -6.58 -5.83
CA LYS A 112 1.10 -6.94 -4.42
C LYS A 112 2.43 -7.50 -3.91
N TYR A 113 2.90 -6.95 -2.79
CA TYR A 113 4.11 -7.41 -2.12
C TYR A 113 3.97 -7.30 -0.60
N LYS A 114 4.22 -8.39 0.11
CA LYS A 114 4.13 -8.46 1.58
C LYS A 114 2.82 -7.91 2.14
N GLY A 115 1.68 -8.29 1.53
CA GLY A 115 0.35 -7.90 1.96
C GLY A 115 -0.02 -6.44 1.66
N LYS A 116 0.79 -5.72 0.88
CA LYS A 116 0.54 -4.34 0.46
C LYS A 116 0.42 -4.25 -1.05
N TYR A 117 -0.43 -3.33 -1.51
CA TYR A 117 -0.54 -3.01 -2.93
C TYR A 117 0.32 -1.80 -3.27
N TYR A 118 0.98 -1.88 -4.41
CA TYR A 118 1.83 -0.83 -4.97
C TYR A 118 1.33 -0.50 -6.36
N CYS A 119 1.12 0.78 -6.61
CA CYS A 119 0.75 1.27 -7.93
C CYS A 119 1.92 2.05 -8.52
N PHE A 120 2.38 1.63 -9.68
CA PHE A 120 3.35 2.36 -10.49
C PHE A 120 2.59 3.04 -11.62
N VAL A 121 2.83 4.32 -11.82
CA VAL A 121 2.05 5.13 -12.75
C VAL A 121 2.87 6.30 -13.28
N THR A 122 2.64 6.65 -14.53
CA THR A 122 3.19 7.87 -15.13
C THR A 122 2.18 9.00 -15.03
N PHE A 123 2.67 10.18 -14.68
CA PHE A 123 1.87 11.40 -14.64
C PHE A 123 2.35 12.38 -15.72
N THR A 124 1.40 13.06 -16.36
CA THR A 124 1.68 14.25 -17.16
C THR A 124 0.80 15.39 -16.68
N ASN A 125 1.37 16.57 -16.59
CA ASN A 125 0.62 17.81 -16.42
C ASN A 125 0.23 18.32 -17.80
N PRO A 126 -1.00 18.82 -17.96
CA PRO A 126 -1.43 19.49 -19.19
C PRO A 126 -0.70 20.81 -19.40
#